data_1deb74058290ffb666efe33e6c21ae6c
#
_entry.id   1deb74058290ffb666efe33e6c21ae6c
#
_cell.length_a   1.000
_cell.length_b   1.000
_cell.length_c   1.000
_cell.angle_alpha   90.00
_cell.angle_beta   90.00
_cell.angle_gamma   90.00
#
_symmetry.space_group_name_H-M   'P 1'
#
loop_
_entity.id
_entity.type
_entity.pdbx_description
1 polymer ?
#
loop_
_entity_poly.entity_id
_entity_poly.type
_entity_poly.pdbx_seq_one_letter_code
_entity_poly.pdbx_strand_id
1 'polypeptide(L)'
;LYKPVGRGTETMITLNENDSVDIIGPLGNGYPEAQPEKFPVLVAGGYGNAALYLKAKEFKNKGVAFFGGQTAQDILCVNEFEELGWDVRCSTNDGSLGVKGLITDAIHPWMKEQKVSNLEFFVCGPGPMLHAIGDLAITHNFTAWLSLDENMVCGVGACLTCVIKIKEDDGWKWASCLLYT
;
A
#
# COMPACT_ATOMS: atom_id res chain seq x y z
N LEU A 1 7.21 0.17 -11.95
CA LEU A 1 7.94 -0.90 -11.24
C LEU A 1 7.17 -2.22 -11.41
N TYR A 2 7.83 -3.32 -11.72
CA TYR A 2 7.26 -4.68 -11.79
C TYR A 2 8.30 -5.71 -11.36
N LYS A 3 7.83 -6.90 -10.96
CA LYS A 3 8.68 -8.06 -10.67
C LYS A 3 8.35 -9.19 -11.63
N PRO A 4 9.34 -9.83 -12.23
CA PRO A 4 9.12 -11.01 -13.04
C PRO A 4 8.73 -12.19 -12.13
N VAL A 5 7.46 -12.57 -12.20
CA VAL A 5 6.88 -13.67 -11.39
C VAL A 5 6.14 -14.70 -12.25
N GLY A 6 6.08 -14.52 -13.58
CA GLY A 6 5.42 -15.41 -14.49
C GLY A 6 5.53 -14.93 -15.94
N ARG A 7 5.02 -15.72 -16.88
CA ARG A 7 5.21 -15.54 -18.33
C ARG A 7 4.99 -14.10 -18.84
N GLY A 8 3.94 -13.42 -18.35
CA GLY A 8 3.66 -12.05 -18.78
C GLY A 8 4.75 -11.06 -18.34
N THR A 9 5.09 -11.07 -17.06
CA THR A 9 6.14 -10.18 -16.51
C THR A 9 7.54 -10.58 -16.94
N GLU A 10 7.79 -11.87 -17.23
CA GLU A 10 9.04 -12.33 -17.84
C GLU A 10 9.19 -11.82 -19.29
N THR A 11 8.09 -11.78 -20.06
CA THR A 11 8.10 -11.17 -21.38
C THR A 11 8.42 -9.66 -21.32
N MET A 12 7.95 -8.97 -20.28
CA MET A 12 8.25 -7.53 -20.12
C MET A 12 9.75 -7.24 -19.98
N ILE A 13 10.56 -8.19 -19.49
CA ILE A 13 12.02 -8.01 -19.38
C ILE A 13 12.69 -7.88 -20.76
N THR A 14 12.05 -8.43 -21.80
CA THR A 14 12.60 -8.37 -23.17
C THR A 14 12.34 -7.03 -23.88
N LEU A 15 11.52 -6.15 -23.28
CA LEU A 15 11.23 -4.83 -23.82
C LEU A 15 12.45 -3.91 -23.69
N ASN A 16 12.71 -3.17 -24.75
CA ASN A 16 13.78 -2.18 -24.82
C ASN A 16 13.20 -0.77 -24.81
N GLU A 17 14.06 0.19 -24.61
CA GLU A 17 13.68 1.60 -24.75
C GLU A 17 13.13 1.86 -26.17
N ASN A 18 12.01 2.57 -26.24
CA ASN A 18 11.21 2.88 -27.43
C ASN A 18 10.38 1.71 -28.00
N ASP A 19 10.32 0.57 -27.36
CA ASP A 19 9.33 -0.45 -27.73
C ASP A 19 7.91 0.04 -27.43
N SER A 20 6.96 -0.31 -28.30
CA SER A 20 5.55 0.04 -28.11
C SER A 20 4.84 -0.99 -27.26
N VAL A 21 4.01 -0.54 -26.33
CA VAL A 21 3.13 -1.39 -25.51
C VAL A 21 1.71 -0.84 -25.54
N ASP A 22 0.74 -1.76 -25.58
CA ASP A 22 -0.67 -1.39 -25.43
C ASP A 22 -1.05 -1.36 -23.96
N ILE A 23 -1.69 -0.27 -23.54
CA ILE A 23 -2.10 -0.05 -22.15
C ILE A 23 -3.58 0.26 -22.08
N ILE A 24 -4.31 -0.42 -21.20
CA ILE A 24 -5.67 -0.07 -20.83
C ILE A 24 -5.61 0.66 -19.49
N GLY A 25 -6.09 1.89 -19.45
CA GLY A 25 -6.08 2.71 -18.23
C GLY A 25 -6.59 4.14 -18.47
N PRO A 26 -6.73 4.95 -17.41
CA PRO A 26 -6.53 4.58 -16.00
C PRO A 26 -7.63 3.63 -15.50
N LEU A 27 -7.28 2.72 -14.58
CA LEU A 27 -8.20 1.75 -14.01
C LEU A 27 -8.26 1.90 -12.48
N GLY A 28 -9.42 1.60 -11.89
CA GLY A 28 -9.65 1.62 -10.45
C GLY A 28 -9.76 3.03 -9.87
N ASN A 29 -9.75 3.11 -8.54
CA ASN A 29 -9.85 4.33 -7.78
C ASN A 29 -8.56 4.57 -7.01
N GLY A 30 -8.07 5.81 -7.03
CA GLY A 30 -6.92 6.23 -6.23
C GLY A 30 -7.28 6.40 -4.75
N TYR A 31 -6.26 6.64 -3.93
CA TYR A 31 -6.50 7.09 -2.56
C TYR A 31 -7.24 8.43 -2.54
N PRO A 32 -8.14 8.63 -1.59
CA PRO A 32 -8.81 9.92 -1.41
C PRO A 32 -7.81 11.00 -1.02
N GLU A 33 -8.24 12.25 -1.08
CA GLU A 33 -7.47 13.35 -0.52
C GLU A 33 -7.30 13.16 0.98
N ALA A 34 -6.08 13.44 1.47
CA ALA A 34 -5.80 13.34 2.89
C ALA A 34 -6.52 14.47 3.66
N GLN A 35 -6.98 14.16 4.86
CA GLN A 35 -7.57 15.15 5.75
C GLN A 35 -6.47 16.11 6.25
N PRO A 36 -6.60 17.43 6.03
CA PRO A 36 -5.50 18.39 6.30
C PRO A 36 -5.06 18.44 7.77
N GLU A 37 -5.98 18.11 8.70
CA GLU A 37 -5.74 18.11 10.14
C GLU A 37 -5.14 16.81 10.67
N LYS A 38 -5.09 15.77 9.84
CA LYS A 38 -4.55 14.47 10.22
C LYS A 38 -3.06 14.36 9.93
N PHE A 39 -2.39 13.55 10.75
CA PHE A 39 -1.00 13.19 10.54
C PHE A 39 -0.94 11.97 9.61
N PRO A 40 -0.34 12.10 8.43
CA PRO A 40 -0.34 11.02 7.46
C PRO A 40 0.68 9.92 7.82
N VAL A 41 0.24 8.68 7.70
CA VAL A 41 1.05 7.48 7.91
C VAL A 41 0.98 6.62 6.65
N LEU A 42 2.11 6.40 6.01
CA LEU A 42 2.20 5.50 4.86
C LEU A 42 2.67 4.12 5.35
N VAL A 43 2.04 3.07 4.86
CA VAL A 43 2.43 1.69 5.21
C VAL A 43 2.53 0.85 3.95
N ALA A 44 3.72 0.37 3.65
CA ALA A 44 3.98 -0.39 2.43
C ALA A 44 4.60 -1.75 2.72
N GLY A 45 4.12 -2.78 2.04
CA GLY A 45 4.72 -4.11 2.00
C GLY A 45 5.24 -4.45 0.62
N GLY A 46 6.54 -4.78 0.50
CA GLY A 46 7.15 -5.11 -0.77
C GLY A 46 7.00 -3.99 -1.81
N TYR A 47 6.31 -4.25 -2.93
CA TYR A 47 6.10 -3.24 -4.01
C TYR A 47 5.06 -2.17 -3.69
N GLY A 48 4.36 -2.28 -2.57
CA GLY A 48 3.34 -1.33 -2.16
C GLY A 48 3.87 0.10 -2.01
N ASN A 49 5.17 0.27 -1.73
CA ASN A 49 5.80 1.58 -1.69
C ASN A 49 5.78 2.31 -3.05
N ALA A 50 5.91 1.60 -4.15
CA ALA A 50 5.79 2.19 -5.48
C ALA A 50 4.40 2.76 -5.74
N ALA A 51 3.34 2.05 -5.29
CA ALA A 51 1.96 2.54 -5.38
C ALA A 51 1.72 3.79 -4.52
N LEU A 52 2.38 3.88 -3.36
CA LEU A 52 2.26 5.03 -2.46
C LEU A 52 3.11 6.23 -2.88
N TYR A 53 4.07 6.07 -3.79
CA TYR A 53 5.03 7.14 -4.12
C TYR A 53 4.37 8.39 -4.70
N LEU A 54 3.42 8.23 -5.63
CA LEU A 54 2.70 9.37 -6.17
C LEU A 54 1.84 10.05 -5.10
N LYS A 55 1.17 9.26 -4.26
CA LYS A 55 0.41 9.79 -3.11
C LYS A 55 1.32 10.53 -2.13
N ALA A 56 2.50 10.01 -1.84
CA ALA A 56 3.47 10.64 -0.95
C ALA A 56 3.90 12.05 -1.42
N LYS A 57 3.94 12.29 -2.73
CA LYS A 57 4.25 13.62 -3.29
C LYS A 57 3.15 14.66 -3.02
N GLU A 58 1.89 14.23 -2.99
CA GLU A 58 0.74 15.14 -2.84
C GLU A 58 0.68 15.79 -1.44
N PHE A 59 1.18 15.12 -0.42
CA PHE A 59 1.14 15.65 0.95
C PHE A 59 2.01 16.91 1.09
N LYS A 60 1.41 17.99 1.59
CA LYS A 60 2.14 19.22 1.95
C LYS A 60 2.98 19.01 3.21
N ASN A 61 2.36 18.41 4.24
CA ASN A 61 3.02 18.02 5.48
C ASN A 61 3.36 16.54 5.40
N LYS A 62 4.62 16.21 5.56
CA LYS A 62 5.08 14.83 5.55
C LYS A 62 4.93 14.23 6.95
N GLY A 63 4.71 12.94 6.99
CA GLY A 63 4.56 12.16 8.21
C GLY A 63 5.60 11.05 8.27
N VAL A 64 5.17 9.87 8.68
CA VAL A 64 6.00 8.67 8.77
C VAL A 64 5.61 7.66 7.68
N ALA A 65 6.60 6.98 7.13
CA ALA A 65 6.41 5.89 6.17
C ALA A 65 7.03 4.60 6.74
N PHE A 66 6.20 3.58 6.93
CA PHE A 66 6.64 2.26 7.36
C PHE A 66 6.77 1.33 6.16
N PHE A 67 7.94 0.73 5.97
CA PHE A 67 8.20 -0.22 4.89
C PHE A 67 8.53 -1.60 5.46
N GLY A 68 7.78 -2.62 5.04
CA GLY A 68 7.95 -4.00 5.46
C GLY A 68 8.38 -4.91 4.32
N GLY A 69 9.28 -5.86 4.62
CA GLY A 69 9.75 -6.88 3.68
C GLY A 69 10.18 -8.16 4.38
N GLN A 70 10.47 -9.20 3.61
CA GLN A 70 11.10 -10.40 4.16
C GLN A 70 12.57 -10.13 4.47
N THR A 71 13.25 -9.45 3.57
CA THR A 71 14.65 -9.07 3.64
C THR A 71 14.85 -7.60 3.22
N ALA A 72 16.04 -7.06 3.43
CA ALA A 72 16.39 -5.72 2.97
C ALA A 72 16.22 -5.52 1.46
N GLN A 73 16.32 -6.60 0.66
CA GLN A 73 16.16 -6.54 -0.80
C GLN A 73 14.70 -6.31 -1.23
N ASP A 74 13.74 -6.58 -0.35
CA ASP A 74 12.32 -6.34 -0.62
C ASP A 74 11.90 -4.89 -0.27
N ILE A 75 12.78 -4.14 0.39
CA ILE A 75 12.53 -2.75 0.75
C ILE A 75 13.04 -1.84 -0.36
N LEU A 76 12.13 -1.19 -1.06
CA LEU A 76 12.43 -0.34 -2.22
C LEU A 76 12.11 1.12 -1.92
N CYS A 77 12.72 2.03 -2.69
CA CYS A 77 12.38 3.46 -2.71
C CYS A 77 12.55 4.20 -1.36
N VAL A 78 13.40 3.72 -0.46
CA VAL A 78 13.64 4.41 0.84
C VAL A 78 14.14 5.82 0.59
N ASN A 79 15.22 5.96 -0.19
CA ASN A 79 15.85 7.26 -0.46
C ASN A 79 14.86 8.23 -1.12
N GLU A 80 14.04 7.77 -2.05
CA GLU A 80 13.07 8.59 -2.75
C GLU A 80 11.99 9.16 -1.80
N PHE A 81 11.60 8.40 -0.76
CA PHE A 81 10.67 8.90 0.24
C PHE A 81 11.36 9.84 1.25
N GLU A 82 12.59 9.56 1.64
CA GLU A 82 13.39 10.46 2.48
C GLU A 82 13.67 11.79 1.79
N GLU A 83 13.97 11.79 0.48
CA GLU A 83 14.12 13.00 -0.34
C GLU A 83 12.83 13.83 -0.41
N LEU A 84 11.67 13.19 -0.33
CA LEU A 84 10.37 13.88 -0.21
C LEU A 84 10.12 14.42 1.20
N GLY A 85 10.97 14.11 2.18
CA GLY A 85 10.87 14.57 3.57
C GLY A 85 10.05 13.66 4.49
N TRP A 86 9.84 12.40 4.12
CA TRP A 86 9.18 11.41 4.99
C TRP A 86 10.15 10.82 6.00
N ASP A 87 9.70 10.58 7.24
CA ASP A 87 10.42 9.75 8.23
C ASP A 87 10.23 8.27 7.85
N VAL A 88 11.22 7.66 7.20
CA VAL A 88 11.10 6.28 6.72
C VAL A 88 11.60 5.30 7.77
N ARG A 89 10.77 4.34 8.13
CA ARG A 89 11.05 3.28 9.11
C ARG A 89 10.85 1.92 8.48
N CYS A 90 11.87 1.09 8.51
CA CYS A 90 11.85 -0.23 7.91
C CYS A 90 11.70 -1.34 8.94
N SER A 91 11.08 -2.45 8.52
CA SER A 91 11.10 -3.72 9.23
C SER A 91 11.30 -4.86 8.24
N THR A 92 12.11 -5.86 8.63
CA THR A 92 12.34 -7.06 7.83
C THR A 92 12.23 -8.29 8.70
N ASN A 93 11.64 -9.37 8.15
CA ASN A 93 11.44 -10.59 8.91
C ASN A 93 12.75 -11.19 9.41
N ASP A 94 13.81 -11.10 8.60
CA ASP A 94 15.15 -11.60 8.95
C ASP A 94 15.99 -10.63 9.80
N GLY A 95 15.57 -9.36 9.90
CA GLY A 95 16.29 -8.30 10.62
C GLY A 95 17.45 -7.71 9.83
N SER A 96 17.52 -7.90 8.52
CA SER A 96 18.57 -7.38 7.66
C SER A 96 18.48 -5.85 7.45
N LEU A 97 17.30 -5.25 7.72
CA LEU A 97 17.09 -3.80 7.70
C LEU A 97 16.01 -3.40 8.71
N GLY A 98 16.30 -2.41 9.54
CA GLY A 98 15.36 -1.82 10.49
C GLY A 98 14.99 -2.77 11.64
N VAL A 99 13.70 -2.77 12.02
CA VAL A 99 13.18 -3.63 13.09
C VAL A 99 13.08 -5.07 12.58
N LYS A 100 13.59 -6.03 13.34
CA LYS A 100 13.39 -7.45 13.04
C LYS A 100 11.97 -7.87 13.39
N GLY A 101 11.21 -8.34 12.40
CA GLY A 101 9.85 -8.81 12.57
C GLY A 101 8.91 -8.28 11.48
N LEU A 102 7.62 -8.29 11.79
CA LEU A 102 6.58 -7.76 10.92
C LEU A 102 6.53 -6.22 10.99
N ILE A 103 5.91 -5.61 9.99
CA ILE A 103 5.74 -4.15 9.97
C ILE A 103 4.97 -3.61 11.18
N THR A 104 4.06 -4.41 11.73
CA THR A 104 3.33 -4.10 12.96
C THR A 104 4.23 -4.00 14.19
N ASP A 105 5.37 -4.71 14.20
CA ASP A 105 6.35 -4.64 15.30
C ASP A 105 7.09 -3.30 15.32
N ALA A 106 7.17 -2.63 14.17
CA ALA A 106 7.67 -1.25 14.08
C ALA A 106 6.57 -0.21 14.38
N ILE A 107 5.33 -0.48 13.98
CA ILE A 107 4.20 0.45 14.11
C ILE A 107 3.71 0.53 15.57
N HIS A 108 3.55 -0.61 16.28
CA HIS A 108 2.98 -0.63 17.62
C HIS A 108 3.74 0.21 18.65
N PRO A 109 5.08 0.15 18.76
CA PRO A 109 5.82 1.02 19.70
C PRO A 109 5.66 2.49 19.37
N TRP A 110 5.72 2.83 18.06
CA TRP A 110 5.56 4.20 17.60
C TRP A 110 4.15 4.76 17.90
N MET A 111 3.11 3.96 17.68
CA MET A 111 1.72 4.39 17.95
C MET A 111 1.47 4.73 19.42
N LYS A 112 2.16 4.08 20.36
CA LYS A 112 2.02 4.38 21.79
C LYS A 112 2.42 5.82 22.17
N GLU A 113 3.25 6.43 21.35
CA GLU A 113 3.75 7.80 21.54
C GLU A 113 2.89 8.84 20.82
N GLN A 114 1.87 8.38 20.05
CA GLN A 114 1.05 9.24 19.21
C GLN A 114 -0.36 9.44 19.77
N LYS A 115 -0.97 10.57 19.39
CA LYS A 115 -2.42 10.76 19.53
C LYS A 115 -3.12 10.03 18.38
N VAL A 116 -3.49 8.78 18.57
CA VAL A 116 -3.96 7.86 17.54
C VAL A 116 -5.16 8.40 16.76
N SER A 117 -6.07 9.12 17.40
CA SER A 117 -7.23 9.75 16.73
C SER A 117 -6.85 10.81 15.70
N ASN A 118 -5.59 11.27 15.68
CA ASN A 118 -5.07 12.23 14.72
C ASN A 118 -4.35 11.58 13.54
N LEU A 119 -4.30 10.25 13.48
CA LEU A 119 -3.59 9.52 12.43
C LEU A 119 -4.53 9.18 11.26
N GLU A 120 -3.98 9.22 10.05
CA GLU A 120 -4.63 8.73 8.83
C GLU A 120 -3.65 7.86 8.06
N PHE A 121 -4.02 6.60 7.88
CA PHE A 121 -3.15 5.59 7.27
C PHE A 121 -3.50 5.38 5.80
N PHE A 122 -2.47 5.30 4.96
CA PHE A 122 -2.54 4.91 3.55
C PHE A 122 -1.68 3.68 3.35
N VAL A 123 -2.28 2.57 2.98
CA VAL A 123 -1.67 1.24 3.10
C VAL A 123 -1.72 0.49 1.77
N CYS A 124 -0.59 -0.03 1.33
CA CYS A 124 -0.49 -0.90 0.15
C CYS A 124 0.49 -2.05 0.41
N GLY A 125 0.05 -3.27 0.14
CA GLY A 125 0.91 -4.45 0.32
C GLY A 125 0.13 -5.76 0.39
N PRO A 126 0.77 -6.84 0.84
CA PRO A 126 0.16 -8.16 0.91
C PRO A 126 -1.09 -8.23 1.79
N GLY A 127 -2.06 -9.06 1.40
CA GLY A 127 -3.33 -9.22 2.11
C GLY A 127 -3.21 -9.38 3.63
N PRO A 128 -2.34 -10.25 4.17
CA PRO A 128 -2.17 -10.38 5.62
C PRO A 128 -1.74 -9.08 6.31
N MET A 129 -0.92 -8.25 5.65
CA MET A 129 -0.53 -6.94 6.18
C MET A 129 -1.72 -5.96 6.18
N LEU A 130 -2.49 -5.94 5.08
CA LEU A 130 -3.69 -5.11 4.98
C LEU A 130 -4.71 -5.46 6.08
N HIS A 131 -4.94 -6.76 6.33
CA HIS A 131 -5.79 -7.21 7.43
C HIS A 131 -5.27 -6.76 8.79
N ALA A 132 -3.98 -6.94 9.06
CA ALA A 132 -3.39 -6.53 10.34
C ALA A 132 -3.53 -5.03 10.60
N ILE A 133 -3.31 -4.18 9.58
CA ILE A 133 -3.49 -2.73 9.71
C ILE A 133 -4.98 -2.36 9.83
N GLY A 134 -5.87 -3.04 9.10
CA GLY A 134 -7.32 -2.88 9.23
C GLY A 134 -7.81 -3.18 10.65
N ASP A 135 -7.35 -4.28 11.25
CA ASP A 135 -7.66 -4.66 12.63
C ASP A 135 -7.15 -3.62 13.64
N LEU A 136 -5.95 -3.09 13.40
CA LEU A 136 -5.41 -1.98 14.21
C LEU A 136 -6.29 -0.73 14.10
N ALA A 137 -6.73 -0.38 12.89
CA ALA A 137 -7.58 0.78 12.65
C ALA A 137 -8.91 0.66 13.40
N ILE A 138 -9.54 -0.52 13.34
CA ILE A 138 -10.78 -0.81 14.08
C ILE A 138 -10.54 -0.74 15.59
N THR A 139 -9.49 -1.40 16.08
CA THR A 139 -9.19 -1.49 17.53
C THR A 139 -8.89 -0.14 18.14
N HIS A 140 -8.20 0.73 17.41
CA HIS A 140 -7.73 2.03 17.90
C HIS A 140 -8.54 3.22 17.38
N ASN A 141 -9.56 2.96 16.56
CA ASN A 141 -10.49 3.95 16.00
C ASN A 141 -9.78 5.09 15.25
N PHE A 142 -8.95 4.72 14.25
CA PHE A 142 -8.35 5.67 13.31
C PHE A 142 -8.74 5.33 11.86
N THR A 143 -8.58 6.30 10.96
CA THR A 143 -8.88 6.12 9.54
C THR A 143 -7.74 5.40 8.84
N ALA A 144 -8.05 4.35 8.09
CA ALA A 144 -7.09 3.65 7.23
C ALA A 144 -7.68 3.39 5.84
N TRP A 145 -6.94 3.76 4.81
CA TRP A 145 -7.24 3.53 3.41
C TRP A 145 -6.37 2.38 2.91
N LEU A 146 -7.00 1.25 2.59
CA LEU A 146 -6.33 0.02 2.18
C LEU A 146 -6.41 -0.14 0.66
N SER A 147 -5.27 -0.15 -0.01
CA SER A 147 -5.21 -0.47 -1.44
C SER A 147 -5.23 -1.98 -1.63
N LEU A 148 -6.29 -2.48 -2.21
CA LEU A 148 -6.47 -3.89 -2.50
C LEU A 148 -5.97 -4.17 -3.92
N ASP A 149 -5.15 -5.19 -4.05
CA ASP A 149 -4.58 -5.66 -5.32
C ASP A 149 -5.02 -7.11 -5.57
N GLU A 150 -6.25 -7.25 -6.03
CA GLU A 150 -6.80 -8.55 -6.41
C GLU A 150 -6.41 -8.93 -7.84
N ASN A 151 -6.40 -10.22 -8.12
CA ASN A 151 -6.10 -10.73 -9.45
C ASN A 151 -7.10 -10.20 -10.49
N MET A 152 -6.64 -9.37 -11.41
CA MET A 152 -7.44 -8.80 -12.48
C MET A 152 -7.28 -9.58 -13.79
N VAL A 153 -8.39 -9.91 -14.42
CA VAL A 153 -8.40 -10.59 -15.73
C VAL A 153 -8.82 -9.62 -16.84
N CYS A 154 -10.02 -9.04 -16.77
CA CYS A 154 -10.54 -8.21 -17.85
C CYS A 154 -10.10 -6.74 -17.80
N GLY A 155 -9.74 -6.22 -16.64
CA GLY A 155 -9.38 -4.81 -16.45
C GLY A 155 -10.53 -3.81 -16.59
N VAL A 156 -11.75 -4.27 -16.91
CA VAL A 156 -12.92 -3.41 -17.20
C VAL A 156 -14.14 -3.68 -16.31
N GLY A 157 -13.97 -4.49 -15.26
CA GLY A 157 -15.04 -4.78 -14.29
C GLY A 157 -16.11 -5.79 -14.77
N ALA A 158 -15.91 -6.47 -15.89
CA ALA A 158 -16.92 -7.36 -16.49
C ALA A 158 -16.86 -8.81 -15.99
N CYS A 159 -15.67 -9.35 -15.70
CA CYS A 159 -15.48 -10.77 -15.39
C CYS A 159 -15.68 -11.14 -13.93
N LEU A 160 -15.79 -10.18 -13.02
CA LEU A 160 -15.96 -10.34 -11.57
C LEU A 160 -14.86 -11.19 -10.89
N THR A 161 -13.67 -11.28 -11.47
CA THR A 161 -12.54 -12.02 -10.87
C THR A 161 -11.93 -11.27 -9.68
N CYS A 162 -11.86 -9.94 -9.77
CA CYS A 162 -11.28 -9.07 -8.74
C CYS A 162 -12.30 -8.57 -7.71
N VAL A 163 -13.30 -9.39 -7.36
CA VAL A 163 -14.30 -9.01 -6.35
C VAL A 163 -13.87 -9.44 -4.96
N ILE A 164 -14.17 -8.60 -4.00
CA ILE A 164 -13.97 -8.84 -2.58
C ILE A 164 -15.29 -8.69 -1.83
N LYS A 165 -15.37 -9.34 -0.68
CA LYS A 165 -16.52 -9.19 0.23
C LYS A 165 -16.19 -8.11 1.24
N ILE A 166 -17.00 -7.06 1.27
CA ILE A 166 -16.85 -5.95 2.21
C ILE A 166 -18.02 -5.91 3.17
N LYS A 167 -17.78 -5.41 4.37
CA LYS A 167 -18.80 -5.20 5.38
C LYS A 167 -19.37 -3.79 5.25
N GLU A 168 -20.69 -3.69 5.29
CA GLU A 168 -21.44 -2.43 5.42
C GLU A 168 -22.35 -2.48 6.66
N ASP A 169 -22.97 -1.36 6.99
CA ASP A 169 -23.81 -1.24 8.19
C ASP A 169 -24.91 -2.29 8.24
N ASP A 170 -25.53 -2.59 7.10
CA ASP A 170 -26.65 -3.54 6.97
C ASP A 170 -26.22 -4.97 6.57
N GLY A 171 -24.92 -5.29 6.57
CA GLY A 171 -24.45 -6.63 6.23
C GLY A 171 -23.18 -6.66 5.37
N TRP A 172 -23.21 -7.50 4.34
CA TRP A 172 -22.07 -7.72 3.45
C TRP A 172 -22.46 -7.50 2.00
N LYS A 173 -21.59 -6.88 1.22
CA LYS A 173 -21.71 -6.83 -0.24
C LYS A 173 -20.45 -7.27 -0.95
N TRP A 174 -20.58 -7.67 -2.21
CA TRP A 174 -19.47 -7.87 -3.11
C TRP A 174 -19.12 -6.57 -3.82
N ALA A 175 -17.84 -6.23 -3.83
CA ALA A 175 -17.32 -5.05 -4.52
C ALA A 175 -16.18 -5.45 -5.46
N SER A 176 -16.15 -4.85 -6.64
CA SER A 176 -15.03 -5.00 -7.57
C SER A 176 -13.93 -4.00 -7.23
N CYS A 177 -12.68 -4.43 -7.15
CA CYS A 177 -11.53 -3.55 -6.91
C CYS A 177 -11.44 -2.40 -7.93
N LEU A 178 -11.95 -2.60 -9.17
CA LEU A 178 -11.94 -1.59 -10.23
C LEU A 178 -13.08 -0.58 -10.12
N LEU A 179 -14.22 -0.97 -9.57
CA LEU A 179 -15.46 -0.19 -9.61
C LEU A 179 -15.90 0.32 -8.23
N TYR A 180 -15.25 -0.15 -7.16
CA TYR A 180 -15.62 0.26 -5.81
C TYR A 180 -14.99 1.62 -5.46
N THR A 181 -15.87 2.55 -5.08
CA THR A 181 -15.54 3.88 -4.53
C THR A 181 -15.94 3.95 -3.07
#